data_28d4231dd926d70c145bbc9983c922b1
#
_entry.id   28d4231dd926d70c145bbc9983c922b1
#
_cell.length_a   1.000
_cell.length_b   1.000
_cell.length_c   1.000
_cell.angle_alpha   90.00
_cell.angle_beta   90.00
_cell.angle_gamma   90.00
#
_symmetry.space_group_name_H-M   'P 1'
#
loop_
_entity.id
_entity.type
_entity.pdbx_description
1 polymer ?
#
loop_
_entity_poly.entity_id
_entity_poly.type
_entity_poly.pdbx_seq_one_letter_code
_entity_poly.pdbx_strand_id
1 'polypeptide(L)'
;MSAKIITIAIEKGGTGKTVTASNLAYLMGDEGKKVLCVDTDPQGNLTKALSGGLSITSDEFYGKALYNLFDGFLYHSKTRDFIVETQYENVDMIPCDAQTPRINKRIELLIGDAERLKDGDPRKVSGMGDFLYYFLNQVRDEYDYILIDTQPTRDSLLLSNAIYAADYILIPAGCEDNSEESAFRLYYECNKMKQSSTSHLMGAGVLLVNVDKSAATDKKIQEHFKEELGTSLFSVAIPTSKTVKTSISRFLPVCYMAKTQPVARVEKASGGEMIWE
;
A
#
# COMPACT_ATOMS: atom_id res chain seq x y z
N MET A 1 -21.13 -3.23 2.97
CA MET A 1 -20.08 -4.11 3.55
C MET A 1 -18.94 -3.20 3.92
N SER A 2 -18.29 -3.42 5.04
CA SER A 2 -17.13 -2.62 5.44
C SER A 2 -15.93 -2.91 4.54
N ALA A 3 -15.14 -1.89 4.18
CA ALA A 3 -13.97 -2.04 3.31
C ALA A 3 -12.97 -3.08 3.83
N LYS A 4 -12.31 -3.76 2.91
CA LYS A 4 -11.13 -4.55 3.23
C LYS A 4 -9.88 -3.67 3.16
N ILE A 5 -9.13 -3.62 4.24
CA ILE A 5 -7.88 -2.86 4.32
C ILE A 5 -6.73 -3.79 3.91
N ILE A 6 -6.02 -3.42 2.85
CA ILE A 6 -4.89 -4.17 2.29
C ILE A 6 -3.64 -3.30 2.37
N THR A 7 -2.68 -3.71 3.17
CA THR A 7 -1.38 -3.03 3.25
C THR A 7 -0.38 -3.70 2.32
N ILE A 8 0.23 -2.92 1.43
CA ILE A 8 1.29 -3.37 0.53
C ILE A 8 2.64 -3.07 1.20
N ALA A 9 3.29 -4.11 1.69
CA ALA A 9 4.49 -3.97 2.52
C ALA A 9 5.58 -4.97 2.16
N ILE A 10 6.82 -4.49 2.19
CA ILE A 10 8.06 -5.26 2.26
C ILE A 10 9.19 -4.29 2.61
N GLU A 11 10.16 -4.74 3.38
CA GLU A 11 11.26 -3.90 3.86
C GLU A 11 12.27 -3.52 2.78
N LYS A 12 12.29 -4.22 1.65
CA LYS A 12 13.19 -3.95 0.53
C LYS A 12 12.65 -2.83 -0.37
N GLY A 13 13.52 -1.90 -0.76
CA GLY A 13 13.24 -0.89 -1.79
C GLY A 13 13.21 -1.49 -3.20
N GLY A 14 12.44 -0.87 -4.11
CA GLY A 14 12.41 -1.26 -5.52
C GLY A 14 11.61 -2.53 -5.85
N THR A 15 10.91 -3.13 -4.91
CA THR A 15 10.09 -4.33 -5.09
C THR A 15 8.70 -4.07 -5.67
N GLY A 16 8.43 -2.86 -6.18
CA GLY A 16 7.17 -2.58 -6.85
C GLY A 16 5.96 -2.35 -5.95
N LYS A 17 6.13 -2.03 -4.65
CA LYS A 17 5.01 -1.70 -3.75
C LYS A 17 4.05 -0.68 -4.35
N THR A 18 4.55 0.52 -4.63
CA THR A 18 3.78 1.62 -5.21
C THR A 18 3.18 1.28 -6.57
N VAL A 19 3.93 0.56 -7.42
CA VAL A 19 3.42 0.10 -8.72
C VAL A 19 2.24 -0.87 -8.52
N THR A 20 2.37 -1.80 -7.59
CA THR A 20 1.29 -2.73 -7.24
C THR A 20 0.09 -1.97 -6.68
N ALA A 21 0.29 -1.06 -5.72
CA ALA A 21 -0.78 -0.26 -5.13
C ALA A 21 -1.54 0.57 -6.17
N SER A 22 -0.82 1.32 -7.01
CA SER A 22 -1.45 2.20 -8.02
C SER A 22 -2.19 1.44 -9.10
N ASN A 23 -1.66 0.27 -9.54
CA ASN A 23 -2.34 -0.56 -10.53
C ASN A 23 -3.58 -1.26 -9.96
N LEU A 24 -3.51 -1.78 -8.74
CA LEU A 24 -4.69 -2.36 -8.07
C LEU A 24 -5.77 -1.30 -7.86
N ALA A 25 -5.39 -0.10 -7.39
CA ALA A 25 -6.34 1.00 -7.20
C ALA A 25 -7.07 1.33 -8.50
N TYR A 26 -6.30 1.52 -9.60
CA TYR A 26 -6.87 1.81 -10.90
C TYR A 26 -7.81 0.70 -11.40
N LEU A 27 -7.37 -0.56 -11.34
CA LEU A 27 -8.16 -1.70 -11.84
C LEU A 27 -9.46 -1.89 -11.04
N MET A 28 -9.38 -1.81 -9.71
CA MET A 28 -10.57 -1.91 -8.85
C MET A 28 -11.54 -0.75 -9.10
N GLY A 29 -11.03 0.49 -9.27
CA GLY A 29 -11.86 1.65 -9.63
C GLY A 29 -12.52 1.50 -11.00
N ASP A 30 -11.79 1.00 -11.99
CA ASP A 30 -12.28 0.71 -13.36
C ASP A 30 -13.36 -0.39 -13.35
N GLU A 31 -13.35 -1.30 -12.37
CA GLU A 31 -14.40 -2.29 -12.12
C GLU A 31 -15.57 -1.74 -11.27
N GLY A 32 -15.60 -0.44 -10.97
CA GLY A 32 -16.65 0.23 -10.22
C GLY A 32 -16.57 0.03 -8.70
N LYS A 33 -15.43 -0.42 -8.16
CA LYS A 33 -15.19 -0.49 -6.71
C LYS A 33 -14.73 0.86 -6.18
N LYS A 34 -15.26 1.27 -5.04
CA LYS A 34 -14.79 2.46 -4.34
C LYS A 34 -13.50 2.13 -3.58
N VAL A 35 -12.42 2.80 -3.94
CA VAL A 35 -11.08 2.54 -3.39
C VAL A 35 -10.53 3.80 -2.73
N LEU A 36 -10.08 3.67 -1.47
CA LEU A 36 -9.28 4.68 -0.82
C LEU A 36 -7.82 4.24 -0.80
N CYS A 37 -6.93 5.07 -1.29
CA CYS A 37 -5.49 4.85 -1.19
C CYS A 37 -4.88 5.71 -0.08
N VAL A 38 -3.93 5.16 0.66
CA VAL A 38 -3.19 5.87 1.70
C VAL A 38 -1.70 5.78 1.39
N ASP A 39 -1.06 6.91 1.12
CA ASP A 39 0.37 6.97 0.85
C ASP A 39 1.12 7.23 2.16
N THR A 40 1.85 6.22 2.64
CA THR A 40 2.68 6.33 3.85
C THR A 40 4.17 6.41 3.54
N ASP A 41 4.56 6.42 2.26
CA ASP A 41 5.95 6.60 1.85
C ASP A 41 6.27 8.10 1.70
N PRO A 42 7.25 8.65 2.44
CA PRO A 42 7.65 10.05 2.32
C PRO A 42 8.12 10.47 0.92
N GLN A 43 8.44 9.52 0.04
CA GLN A 43 8.78 9.82 -1.36
C GLN A 43 7.55 10.23 -2.20
N GLY A 44 6.34 9.91 -1.73
CA GLY A 44 5.08 10.30 -2.34
C GLY A 44 4.85 9.74 -3.74
N ASN A 45 5.36 8.55 -3.99
CA ASN A 45 5.26 7.96 -5.31
C ASN A 45 3.83 7.54 -5.65
N LEU A 46 3.05 7.05 -4.67
CA LEU A 46 1.64 6.75 -4.86
C LEU A 46 0.83 8.03 -5.06
N THR A 47 1.09 9.06 -4.24
CA THR A 47 0.47 10.38 -4.37
C THR A 47 0.67 10.94 -5.78
N LYS A 48 1.90 10.91 -6.31
CA LYS A 48 2.19 11.33 -7.69
C LYS A 48 1.48 10.48 -8.74
N ALA A 49 1.47 9.16 -8.56
CA ALA A 49 0.84 8.24 -9.52
C ALA A 49 -0.68 8.44 -9.62
N LEU A 50 -1.33 8.80 -8.53
CA LEU A 50 -2.78 8.99 -8.48
C LEU A 50 -3.23 10.42 -8.81
N SER A 51 -2.35 11.41 -8.67
CA SER A 51 -2.64 12.83 -8.93
C SER A 51 -2.19 13.32 -10.32
N GLY A 52 -1.73 12.44 -11.21
CA GLY A 52 -1.21 12.87 -12.52
C GLY A 52 0.17 13.51 -12.45
N GLY A 53 0.98 13.17 -11.45
CA GLY A 53 2.36 13.65 -11.29
C GLY A 53 2.52 14.92 -10.45
N LEU A 54 1.47 15.34 -9.71
CA LEU A 54 1.59 16.48 -8.81
C LEU A 54 2.66 16.23 -7.74
N SER A 55 3.42 17.28 -7.42
CA SER A 55 4.39 17.22 -6.33
C SER A 55 3.69 17.08 -4.97
N ILE A 56 4.30 16.35 -4.04
CA ILE A 56 3.85 16.28 -2.64
C ILE A 56 3.89 17.65 -1.92
N THR A 57 4.52 18.65 -2.54
CA THR A 57 4.53 20.05 -2.07
C THR A 57 3.47 20.91 -2.77
N SER A 58 2.58 20.29 -3.55
CA SER A 58 1.47 21.01 -4.22
C SER A 58 0.51 21.62 -3.21
N ASP A 59 0.03 22.82 -3.49
CA ASP A 59 -0.99 23.48 -2.68
C ASP A 59 -2.31 22.68 -2.58
N GLU A 60 -2.57 21.78 -3.54
CA GLU A 60 -3.73 20.88 -3.52
C GLU A 60 -3.75 19.94 -2.32
N PHE A 61 -2.57 19.59 -1.79
CA PHE A 61 -2.43 18.71 -0.62
C PHE A 61 -2.24 19.49 0.68
N TYR A 62 -2.20 20.81 0.61
CA TYR A 62 -1.96 21.64 1.80
C TYR A 62 -3.06 21.43 2.85
N GLY A 63 -2.63 21.03 4.05
CA GLY A 63 -3.53 20.75 5.17
C GLY A 63 -4.35 19.46 5.05
N LYS A 64 -4.22 18.69 3.95
CA LYS A 64 -4.97 17.45 3.70
C LYS A 64 -4.12 16.17 3.73
N ALA A 65 -2.81 16.31 3.93
CA ALA A 65 -1.93 15.16 3.90
C ALA A 65 -2.01 14.30 5.18
N LEU A 66 -1.49 13.09 5.09
CA LEU A 66 -1.47 12.12 6.17
C LEU A 66 -0.90 12.68 7.49
N TYR A 67 0.13 13.54 7.41
CA TYR A 67 0.67 14.20 8.60
C TYR A 67 -0.39 15.04 9.33
N ASN A 68 -1.19 15.80 8.59
CA ASN A 68 -2.23 16.65 9.17
C ASN A 68 -3.34 15.83 9.83
N LEU A 69 -3.66 14.65 9.29
CA LEU A 69 -4.60 13.71 9.91
C LEU A 69 -4.09 13.28 11.31
N PHE A 70 -2.82 12.88 11.42
CA PHE A 70 -2.22 12.54 12.71
C PHE A 70 -2.10 13.74 13.64
N ASP A 71 -1.76 14.91 13.12
CA ASP A 71 -1.67 16.14 13.93
C ASP A 71 -3.01 16.57 14.50
N GLY A 72 -4.08 16.36 13.74
CA GLY A 72 -5.45 16.67 14.13
C GLY A 72 -6.12 15.68 15.09
N PHE A 73 -5.46 14.59 15.48
CA PHE A 73 -6.04 13.51 16.30
C PHE A 73 -6.74 14.00 17.57
N LEU A 74 -6.09 14.87 18.34
CA LEU A 74 -6.65 15.41 19.59
C LEU A 74 -7.80 16.41 19.38
N TYR A 75 -7.91 16.99 18.19
CA TYR A 75 -8.91 18.00 17.83
C TYR A 75 -10.17 17.40 17.18
N HIS A 76 -10.35 16.06 17.26
CA HIS A 76 -11.47 15.34 16.65
C HIS A 76 -11.57 15.52 15.13
N SER A 77 -10.43 15.63 14.44
CA SER A 77 -10.41 15.70 12.99
C SER A 77 -11.10 14.49 12.38
N LYS A 78 -11.94 14.73 11.39
CA LYS A 78 -12.62 13.67 10.65
C LYS A 78 -11.71 13.21 9.51
N THR A 79 -11.50 11.92 9.38
CA THR A 79 -10.66 11.35 8.30
C THR A 79 -11.10 11.80 6.92
N ARG A 80 -12.41 11.99 6.72
CA ARG A 80 -12.97 12.47 5.44
C ARG A 80 -12.42 13.84 5.01
N ASP A 81 -12.07 14.71 5.95
CA ASP A 81 -11.56 16.05 5.63
C ASP A 81 -10.15 16.01 4.98
N PHE A 82 -9.47 14.87 5.07
CA PHE A 82 -8.13 14.64 4.53
C PHE A 82 -8.13 13.76 3.27
N ILE A 83 -9.30 13.34 2.80
CA ILE A 83 -9.45 12.58 1.57
C ILE A 83 -9.53 13.55 0.40
N VAL A 84 -8.76 13.28 -0.65
CA VAL A 84 -8.79 14.01 -1.91
C VAL A 84 -9.16 13.07 -3.06
N GLU A 85 -9.91 13.57 -4.02
CA GLU A 85 -10.20 12.86 -5.25
C GLU A 85 -8.94 12.70 -6.09
N THR A 86 -8.85 11.59 -6.84
CA THR A 86 -7.76 11.37 -7.78
C THR A 86 -8.22 11.64 -9.22
N GLN A 87 -7.31 11.50 -10.19
CA GLN A 87 -7.68 11.57 -11.60
C GLN A 87 -8.41 10.30 -12.11
N TYR A 88 -8.56 9.29 -11.29
CA TYR A 88 -9.17 8.00 -11.64
C TYR A 88 -10.53 7.85 -10.98
N GLU A 89 -11.52 7.46 -11.76
CA GLU A 89 -12.89 7.25 -11.27
C GLU A 89 -12.91 6.20 -10.14
N ASN A 90 -13.73 6.45 -9.12
CA ASN A 90 -13.89 5.61 -7.93
C ASN A 90 -12.62 5.42 -7.08
N VAL A 91 -11.57 6.21 -7.29
CA VAL A 91 -10.33 6.15 -6.52
C VAL A 91 -10.07 7.48 -5.83
N ASP A 92 -10.08 7.45 -4.50
CA ASP A 92 -9.71 8.58 -3.64
C ASP A 92 -8.39 8.29 -2.95
N MET A 93 -7.75 9.32 -2.36
CA MET A 93 -6.52 9.13 -1.61
C MET A 93 -6.41 10.02 -0.38
N ILE A 94 -5.67 9.55 0.63
CA ILE A 94 -5.02 10.38 1.65
C ILE A 94 -3.56 10.53 1.20
N PRO A 95 -3.15 11.71 0.71
CA PRO A 95 -1.82 11.93 0.17
C PRO A 95 -0.77 12.01 1.27
N CYS A 96 0.49 11.71 0.94
CA CYS A 96 1.61 12.14 1.76
C CYS A 96 2.03 13.57 1.42
N ASP A 97 2.86 14.16 2.28
CA ASP A 97 3.49 15.47 2.06
C ASP A 97 4.94 15.49 2.58
N ALA A 98 5.59 16.64 2.48
CA ALA A 98 6.94 16.85 2.98
C ALA A 98 7.07 16.69 4.51
N GLN A 99 5.96 16.67 5.26
CA GLN A 99 5.95 16.47 6.70
C GLN A 99 5.76 15.00 7.11
N THR A 100 5.38 14.12 6.18
CA THR A 100 5.19 12.68 6.42
C THR A 100 6.34 12.03 7.22
N PRO A 101 7.63 12.39 7.02
CA PRO A 101 8.73 11.86 7.86
C PRO A 101 8.60 12.16 9.36
N ARG A 102 7.81 13.19 9.73
CA ARG A 102 7.61 13.61 11.12
C ARG A 102 6.54 12.78 11.84
N ILE A 103 5.79 11.93 11.12
CA ILE A 103 4.67 11.17 11.68
C ILE A 103 5.15 10.23 12.78
N ASN A 104 6.31 9.57 12.64
CA ASN A 104 6.85 8.69 13.69
C ASN A 104 6.97 9.43 15.02
N LYS A 105 7.59 10.62 15.01
CA LYS A 105 7.68 11.45 16.22
C LYS A 105 6.32 11.93 16.71
N ARG A 106 5.38 12.21 15.77
CA ARG A 106 4.01 12.60 16.15
C ARG A 106 3.28 11.45 16.86
N ILE A 107 3.41 10.22 16.38
CA ILE A 107 2.84 9.02 17.01
C ILE A 107 3.39 8.86 18.45
N GLU A 108 4.69 8.99 18.65
CA GLU A 108 5.31 8.93 19.99
C GLU A 108 4.66 9.92 20.98
N LEU A 109 4.40 11.15 20.52
CA LEU A 109 3.74 12.15 21.36
C LEU A 109 2.26 11.80 21.61
N LEU A 110 1.55 11.33 20.57
CA LEU A 110 0.13 10.98 20.65
C LEU A 110 -0.15 9.82 21.62
N ILE A 111 0.78 8.90 21.80
CA ILE A 111 0.64 7.81 22.78
C ILE A 111 0.40 8.38 24.18
N GLY A 112 1.27 9.26 24.64
CA GLY A 112 1.15 9.86 25.95
C GLY A 112 -0.14 10.70 26.12
N ASP A 113 -0.61 11.31 25.04
CA ASP A 113 -1.84 12.09 25.04
C ASP A 113 -3.08 11.17 25.05
N ALA A 114 -3.06 10.07 24.26
CA ALA A 114 -4.14 9.10 24.20
C ALA A 114 -4.35 8.36 25.53
N GLU A 115 -3.27 8.07 26.27
CA GLU A 115 -3.33 7.46 27.60
C GLU A 115 -4.05 8.33 28.64
N ARG A 116 -4.01 9.66 28.47
CA ARG A 116 -4.66 10.62 29.36
C ARG A 116 -6.15 10.82 29.07
N LEU A 117 -6.66 10.29 27.95
CA LEU A 117 -8.07 10.37 27.61
C LEU A 117 -8.91 9.55 28.59
N LYS A 118 -10.16 9.99 28.80
CA LYS A 118 -11.10 9.29 29.66
C LYS A 118 -11.45 7.91 29.13
N ASP A 119 -11.77 7.00 30.03
CA ASP A 119 -12.31 5.70 29.64
C ASP A 119 -13.61 5.87 28.84
N GLY A 120 -13.71 5.14 27.73
CA GLY A 120 -14.83 5.26 26.80
C GLY A 120 -14.66 6.32 25.70
N ASP A 121 -13.57 7.13 25.72
CA ASP A 121 -13.25 7.98 24.57
C ASP A 121 -12.79 7.10 23.40
N PRO A 122 -13.43 7.22 22.21
CA PRO A 122 -13.09 6.39 21.05
C PRO A 122 -11.65 6.59 20.56
N ARG A 123 -11.00 7.68 20.94
CA ARG A 123 -9.59 7.97 20.63
C ARG A 123 -8.62 7.33 21.63
N LYS A 124 -9.13 6.70 22.69
CA LYS A 124 -8.28 5.96 23.64
C LYS A 124 -7.80 4.69 22.98
N VAL A 125 -6.79 4.83 22.13
CA VAL A 125 -6.13 3.70 21.47
C VAL A 125 -5.28 2.92 22.46
N SER A 126 -5.19 1.61 22.30
CA SER A 126 -4.54 0.72 23.26
C SER A 126 -3.06 0.47 22.97
N GLY A 127 -2.56 0.92 21.82
CA GLY A 127 -1.19 0.68 21.40
C GLY A 127 -0.66 1.67 20.39
N MET A 128 0.64 1.59 20.16
CA MET A 128 1.36 2.45 19.21
C MET A 128 0.93 2.24 17.73
N GLY A 129 0.31 1.10 17.42
CA GLY A 129 -0.13 0.75 16.08
C GLY A 129 -1.55 1.16 15.72
N ASP A 130 -2.35 1.62 16.68
CA ASP A 130 -3.80 1.72 16.54
C ASP A 130 -4.30 3.01 15.86
N PHE A 131 -3.46 4.04 15.71
CA PHE A 131 -3.90 5.35 15.21
C PHE A 131 -4.44 5.29 13.80
N LEU A 132 -3.72 4.66 12.87
CA LEU A 132 -4.17 4.55 11.49
C LEU A 132 -5.44 3.71 11.38
N TYR A 133 -5.55 2.63 12.14
CA TYR A 133 -6.77 1.84 12.25
C TYR A 133 -7.96 2.69 12.72
N TYR A 134 -7.77 3.48 13.78
CA TYR A 134 -8.79 4.40 14.28
C TYR A 134 -9.27 5.37 13.19
N PHE A 135 -8.34 5.99 12.45
CA PHE A 135 -8.69 6.92 11.38
C PHE A 135 -9.45 6.22 10.24
N LEU A 136 -8.95 5.10 9.76
CA LEU A 136 -9.55 4.41 8.62
C LEU A 136 -10.92 3.84 8.95
N ASN A 137 -11.18 3.42 10.19
CA ASN A 137 -12.50 2.97 10.61
C ASN A 137 -13.57 4.06 10.54
N GLN A 138 -13.23 5.35 10.59
CA GLN A 138 -14.20 6.43 10.44
C GLN A 138 -14.83 6.49 9.05
N VAL A 139 -14.14 5.97 8.04
CA VAL A 139 -14.57 6.01 6.62
C VAL A 139 -14.71 4.62 5.99
N ARG A 140 -14.48 3.58 6.78
CA ARG A 140 -14.41 2.20 6.28
C ARG A 140 -15.68 1.72 5.59
N ASP A 141 -16.84 2.22 5.97
CA ASP A 141 -18.13 1.83 5.37
C ASP A 141 -18.44 2.58 4.06
N GLU A 142 -17.59 3.52 3.65
CA GLU A 142 -17.77 4.33 2.45
C GLU A 142 -17.03 3.76 1.23
N TYR A 143 -16.12 2.80 1.45
CA TYR A 143 -15.28 2.16 0.45
C TYR A 143 -15.47 0.65 0.41
N ASP A 144 -15.10 0.04 -0.72
CA ASP A 144 -14.99 -1.41 -0.87
C ASP A 144 -13.61 -1.91 -0.45
N TYR A 145 -12.56 -1.11 -0.75
CA TYR A 145 -11.17 -1.40 -0.43
C TYR A 145 -10.44 -0.16 0.06
N ILE A 146 -9.51 -0.37 0.99
CA ILE A 146 -8.53 0.64 1.41
C ILE A 146 -7.14 0.04 1.16
N LEU A 147 -6.33 0.69 0.32
CA LEU A 147 -4.97 0.26 -0.03
C LEU A 147 -3.96 1.16 0.65
N ILE A 148 -3.03 0.59 1.41
CA ILE A 148 -1.98 1.35 2.10
C ILE A 148 -0.63 1.02 1.45
N ASP A 149 0.01 2.01 0.81
CA ASP A 149 1.38 1.90 0.28
C ASP A 149 2.39 2.29 1.35
N THR A 150 3.42 1.47 1.56
CA THR A 150 4.38 1.66 2.65
C THR A 150 5.79 1.95 2.18
N GLN A 151 6.54 2.70 3.02
CA GLN A 151 7.97 2.90 2.83
C GLN A 151 8.79 1.62 3.05
N PRO A 152 9.98 1.48 2.43
CA PRO A 152 10.86 0.32 2.59
C PRO A 152 11.74 0.45 3.85
N THR A 153 11.15 0.38 5.04
CA THR A 153 11.89 0.49 6.31
C THR A 153 11.32 -0.47 7.34
N ARG A 154 12.16 -0.91 8.29
CA ARG A 154 11.75 -1.78 9.40
C ARG A 154 11.26 -0.99 10.61
N ASP A 155 12.03 -0.01 11.01
CA ASP A 155 11.89 0.67 12.30
C ASP A 155 11.06 1.95 12.13
N SER A 156 9.77 1.77 11.75
CA SER A 156 8.85 2.88 11.57
C SER A 156 7.53 2.62 12.30
N LEU A 157 7.18 3.50 13.19
CA LEU A 157 5.86 3.47 13.85
C LEU A 157 4.73 3.61 12.84
N LEU A 158 4.95 4.35 11.75
CA LEU A 158 3.97 4.48 10.68
C LEU A 158 3.79 3.16 9.92
N LEU A 159 4.87 2.40 9.66
CA LEU A 159 4.77 1.05 9.08
C LEU A 159 4.02 0.11 10.05
N SER A 160 4.33 0.15 11.34
CA SER A 160 3.60 -0.64 12.35
C SER A 160 2.11 -0.30 12.35
N ASN A 161 1.76 0.98 12.24
CA ASN A 161 0.37 1.44 12.12
C ASN A 161 -0.30 0.90 10.84
N ALA A 162 0.41 0.91 9.71
CA ALA A 162 -0.11 0.39 8.45
C ALA A 162 -0.36 -1.13 8.50
N ILE A 163 0.55 -1.88 9.14
CA ILE A 163 0.40 -3.34 9.31
C ILE A 163 -0.72 -3.65 10.30
N TYR A 164 -0.81 -2.92 11.41
CA TYR A 164 -1.85 -3.14 12.41
C TYR A 164 -3.26 -2.84 11.88
N ALA A 165 -3.39 -1.81 11.04
CA ALA A 165 -4.67 -1.43 10.44
C ALA A 165 -5.18 -2.43 9.41
N ALA A 166 -4.34 -3.33 8.91
CA ALA A 166 -4.65 -4.20 7.78
C ALA A 166 -5.53 -5.40 8.14
N ASP A 167 -6.48 -5.72 7.26
CA ASP A 167 -7.12 -7.04 7.23
C ASP A 167 -6.22 -8.05 6.47
N TYR A 168 -5.49 -7.57 5.46
CA TYR A 168 -4.59 -8.38 4.63
C TYR A 168 -3.28 -7.65 4.36
N ILE A 169 -2.19 -8.42 4.30
CA ILE A 169 -0.89 -7.91 3.85
C ILE A 169 -0.57 -8.52 2.48
N LEU A 170 -0.31 -7.66 1.50
CA LEU A 170 0.22 -8.03 0.20
C LEU A 170 1.72 -7.74 0.18
N ILE A 171 2.52 -8.78 -0.06
CA ILE A 171 3.99 -8.71 -0.03
C ILE A 171 4.52 -8.85 -1.46
N PRO A 172 4.84 -7.76 -2.17
CA PRO A 172 5.47 -7.86 -3.49
C PRO A 172 6.96 -8.21 -3.34
N ALA A 173 7.37 -9.35 -3.88
CA ALA A 173 8.74 -9.86 -3.79
C ALA A 173 9.35 -10.07 -5.19
N GLY A 174 10.59 -9.63 -5.40
CA GLY A 174 11.36 -9.95 -6.60
C GLY A 174 12.11 -11.28 -6.47
N CYS A 175 12.55 -11.84 -7.59
CA CYS A 175 13.38 -13.04 -7.62
C CYS A 175 14.87 -12.72 -7.36
N GLU A 176 15.16 -12.12 -6.22
CA GLU A 176 16.52 -11.80 -5.76
C GLU A 176 16.66 -12.23 -4.30
N ASP A 177 17.81 -12.77 -3.90
CA ASP A 177 18.06 -13.35 -2.57
C ASP A 177 17.59 -12.45 -1.42
N ASN A 178 17.97 -11.17 -1.42
CA ASN A 178 17.57 -10.24 -0.35
C ASN A 178 16.06 -9.93 -0.34
N SER A 179 15.37 -10.09 -1.48
CA SER A 179 13.91 -9.91 -1.57
C SER A 179 13.19 -11.10 -0.98
N GLU A 180 13.71 -12.31 -1.25
CA GLU A 180 13.19 -13.56 -0.73
C GLU A 180 13.24 -13.60 0.80
N GLU A 181 14.42 -13.34 1.39
CA GLU A 181 14.58 -13.30 2.84
C GLU A 181 13.63 -12.29 3.50
N SER A 182 13.53 -11.08 2.92
CA SER A 182 12.64 -10.03 3.44
C SER A 182 11.17 -10.42 3.35
N ALA A 183 10.77 -11.10 2.28
CA ALA A 183 9.39 -11.55 2.09
C ALA A 183 9.02 -12.65 3.07
N PHE A 184 9.86 -13.67 3.24
CA PHE A 184 9.63 -14.75 4.21
C PHE A 184 9.55 -14.21 5.63
N ARG A 185 10.49 -13.36 6.02
CA ARG A 185 10.47 -12.75 7.35
C ARG A 185 9.15 -12.03 7.62
N LEU A 186 8.75 -11.11 6.74
CA LEU A 186 7.50 -10.38 6.92
C LEU A 186 6.29 -11.32 6.93
N TYR A 187 6.26 -12.31 6.05
CA TYR A 187 5.18 -13.30 6.01
C TYR A 187 5.05 -14.07 7.32
N TYR A 188 6.17 -14.55 7.90
CA TYR A 188 6.14 -15.26 9.17
C TYR A 188 5.78 -14.35 10.35
N GLU A 189 6.24 -13.11 10.35
CA GLU A 189 5.83 -12.11 11.34
C GLU A 189 4.32 -11.85 11.27
N CYS A 190 3.75 -11.68 10.07
CA CYS A 190 2.31 -11.54 9.88
C CYS A 190 1.52 -12.75 10.39
N ASN A 191 1.99 -13.97 10.10
CA ASN A 191 1.34 -15.19 10.61
C ASN A 191 1.40 -15.29 12.15
N LYS A 192 2.47 -14.83 12.76
CA LYS A 192 2.58 -14.74 14.21
C LYS A 192 1.61 -13.68 14.78
N MET A 193 1.52 -12.52 14.14
CA MET A 193 0.58 -11.47 14.52
C MET A 193 -0.88 -11.92 14.43
N LYS A 194 -1.24 -12.65 13.36
CA LYS A 194 -2.58 -13.19 13.16
C LYS A 194 -3.07 -14.08 14.32
N GLN A 195 -2.15 -14.71 15.05
CA GLN A 195 -2.47 -15.55 16.21
C GLN A 195 -2.80 -14.74 17.47
N SER A 196 -2.52 -13.44 17.49
CA SER A 196 -2.83 -12.57 18.61
C SER A 196 -4.32 -12.25 18.66
N SER A 197 -4.92 -12.29 19.85
CA SER A 197 -6.32 -11.93 20.06
C SER A 197 -6.65 -10.46 19.79
N THR A 198 -5.63 -9.60 19.71
CA THR A 198 -5.77 -8.17 19.43
C THR A 198 -5.55 -7.82 17.95
N SER A 199 -5.19 -8.79 17.11
CA SER A 199 -4.91 -8.54 15.70
C SER A 199 -6.19 -8.61 14.86
N HIS A 200 -6.33 -7.68 13.92
CA HIS A 200 -7.37 -7.67 12.89
C HIS A 200 -6.94 -8.45 11.64
N LEU A 201 -5.67 -8.83 11.55
CA LEU A 201 -5.07 -9.45 10.38
C LEU A 201 -5.70 -10.82 10.07
N MET A 202 -6.29 -10.94 8.89
CA MET A 202 -6.90 -12.17 8.38
C MET A 202 -5.91 -13.03 7.59
N GLY A 203 -4.90 -12.42 6.95
CA GLY A 203 -3.89 -13.15 6.20
C GLY A 203 -2.83 -12.28 5.55
N ALA A 204 -1.78 -12.96 5.06
CA ALA A 204 -0.74 -12.37 4.24
C ALA A 204 -0.50 -13.25 3.01
N GLY A 205 -0.20 -12.63 1.86
CA GLY A 205 0.13 -13.31 0.62
C GLY A 205 1.32 -12.66 -0.07
N VAL A 206 2.12 -13.48 -0.74
CA VAL A 206 3.29 -13.03 -1.50
C VAL A 206 2.98 -13.00 -2.99
N LEU A 207 3.22 -11.87 -3.65
CA LEU A 207 3.11 -11.67 -5.08
C LEU A 207 4.52 -11.54 -5.68
N LEU A 208 4.89 -12.45 -6.56
CA LEU A 208 6.16 -12.33 -7.28
C LEU A 208 6.07 -11.24 -8.34
N VAL A 209 7.03 -10.33 -8.33
CA VAL A 209 7.08 -9.19 -9.25
C VAL A 209 8.46 -9.08 -9.89
N ASN A 210 8.53 -8.44 -11.05
CA ASN A 210 9.76 -8.23 -11.80
C ASN A 210 10.48 -9.55 -12.16
N VAL A 211 9.71 -10.58 -12.50
CA VAL A 211 10.20 -11.93 -12.80
C VAL A 211 10.72 -12.00 -14.23
N ASP A 212 11.96 -12.46 -14.40
CA ASP A 212 12.49 -12.84 -15.73
C ASP A 212 12.20 -14.31 -16.01
N LYS A 213 11.18 -14.57 -16.84
CA LYS A 213 10.76 -15.95 -17.20
C LYS A 213 11.86 -16.77 -17.90
N SER A 214 12.88 -16.10 -18.47
CA SER A 214 14.01 -16.76 -19.15
C SER A 214 15.16 -17.13 -18.22
N ALA A 215 15.28 -16.46 -17.05
CA ALA A 215 16.35 -16.67 -16.11
C ALA A 215 16.16 -17.98 -15.31
N ALA A 216 17.17 -18.84 -15.33
CA ALA A 216 17.15 -20.08 -14.55
C ALA A 216 17.17 -19.84 -13.03
N THR A 217 17.78 -18.73 -12.61
CA THR A 217 17.81 -18.28 -11.21
C THR A 217 16.40 -17.97 -10.72
N ASP A 218 15.62 -17.20 -11.51
CA ASP A 218 14.27 -16.81 -11.14
C ASP A 218 13.34 -18.02 -11.01
N LYS A 219 13.50 -19.01 -11.88
CA LYS A 219 12.74 -20.27 -11.78
C LYS A 219 13.00 -21.01 -10.47
N LYS A 220 14.27 -21.12 -10.04
CA LYS A 220 14.62 -21.76 -8.76
C LYS A 220 14.03 -21.01 -7.56
N ILE A 221 14.11 -19.67 -7.59
CA ILE A 221 13.55 -18.84 -6.53
C ILE A 221 12.02 -18.97 -6.49
N GLN A 222 11.34 -18.99 -7.64
CA GLN A 222 9.89 -19.22 -7.70
C GLN A 222 9.50 -20.59 -7.13
N GLU A 223 10.27 -21.66 -7.44
CA GLU A 223 10.05 -23.00 -6.87
C GLU A 223 10.19 -22.97 -5.34
N HIS A 224 11.23 -22.32 -4.82
CA HIS A 224 11.43 -22.20 -3.38
C HIS A 224 10.30 -21.40 -2.70
N PHE A 225 9.86 -20.28 -3.28
CA PHE A 225 8.68 -19.56 -2.77
C PHE A 225 7.42 -20.46 -2.75
N LYS A 226 7.24 -21.29 -3.77
CA LYS A 226 6.10 -22.20 -3.86
C LYS A 226 6.14 -23.31 -2.81
N GLU A 227 7.33 -23.87 -2.58
CA GLU A 227 7.55 -24.89 -1.56
C GLU A 227 7.28 -24.36 -0.14
N GLU A 228 7.81 -23.15 0.17
CA GLU A 228 7.70 -22.56 1.50
C GLU A 228 6.32 -21.95 1.80
N LEU A 229 5.68 -21.34 0.83
CA LEU A 229 4.45 -20.55 1.06
C LEU A 229 3.16 -21.27 0.64
N GLY A 230 3.24 -22.28 -0.22
CA GLY A 230 2.08 -23.02 -0.70
C GLY A 230 0.99 -22.09 -1.25
N THR A 231 -0.19 -22.13 -0.65
CA THR A 231 -1.36 -21.32 -1.07
C THR A 231 -1.26 -19.84 -0.70
N SER A 232 -0.26 -19.43 0.06
CA SER A 232 0.00 -18.02 0.38
C SER A 232 0.84 -17.32 -0.69
N LEU A 233 1.37 -18.07 -1.66
CA LEU A 233 1.94 -17.51 -2.88
C LEU A 233 0.83 -17.32 -3.91
N PHE A 234 0.71 -16.12 -4.47
CA PHE A 234 -0.20 -15.89 -5.60
C PHE A 234 0.18 -16.74 -6.79
N SER A 235 -0.81 -17.32 -7.47
CA SER A 235 -0.58 -18.18 -8.66
C SER A 235 -0.05 -17.43 -9.88
N VAL A 236 -0.20 -16.11 -9.88
CA VAL A 236 0.30 -15.19 -10.92
C VAL A 236 1.61 -14.57 -10.47
N ALA A 237 2.50 -14.30 -11.43
CA ALA A 237 3.72 -13.54 -11.23
C ALA A 237 3.81 -12.42 -12.26
N ILE A 238 4.18 -11.22 -11.82
CA ILE A 238 4.32 -10.05 -12.69
C ILE A 238 5.70 -10.06 -13.33
N PRO A 239 5.80 -10.16 -14.66
CA PRO A 239 7.08 -10.22 -15.34
C PRO A 239 7.78 -8.87 -15.39
N THR A 240 9.10 -8.91 -15.59
CA THR A 240 9.89 -7.72 -15.94
C THR A 240 9.34 -7.10 -17.22
N SER A 241 9.07 -5.80 -17.20
CA SER A 241 8.57 -5.08 -18.37
C SER A 241 9.16 -3.68 -18.47
N LYS A 242 9.50 -3.27 -19.71
CA LYS A 242 9.90 -1.88 -20.01
C LYS A 242 8.74 -0.91 -19.78
N THR A 243 7.50 -1.37 -19.98
CA THR A 243 6.29 -0.58 -19.75
C THR A 243 6.14 -0.19 -18.29
N VAL A 244 6.50 -1.08 -17.35
CA VAL A 244 6.53 -0.77 -15.91
C VAL A 244 7.52 0.36 -15.61
N LYS A 245 8.74 0.31 -16.19
CA LYS A 245 9.73 1.40 -16.03
C LYS A 245 9.21 2.74 -16.57
N THR A 246 8.55 2.70 -17.73
CA THR A 246 7.93 3.90 -18.32
C THR A 246 6.78 4.43 -17.47
N SER A 247 5.95 3.57 -16.91
CA SER A 247 4.83 3.97 -16.06
C SER A 247 5.32 4.70 -14.79
N ILE A 248 6.38 4.20 -14.16
CA ILE A 248 7.01 4.83 -13.00
C ILE A 248 7.49 6.25 -13.35
N SER A 249 8.20 6.41 -14.48
CA SER A 249 8.72 7.71 -14.90
C SER A 249 7.64 8.72 -15.31
N ARG A 250 6.45 8.24 -15.68
CA ARG A 250 5.30 9.05 -16.06
C ARG A 250 4.29 9.27 -14.93
N PHE A 251 4.50 8.64 -13.79
CA PHE A 251 3.55 8.64 -12.67
C PHE A 251 2.15 8.18 -13.10
N LEU A 252 2.06 7.08 -13.85
CA LEU A 252 0.81 6.51 -14.33
C LEU A 252 0.76 5.01 -14.07
N PRO A 253 -0.37 4.42 -13.65
CA PRO A 253 -0.53 2.97 -13.62
C PRO A 253 -0.32 2.34 -15.01
N VAL A 254 0.34 1.19 -15.06
CA VAL A 254 0.59 0.46 -16.31
C VAL A 254 -0.72 0.12 -17.03
N CYS A 255 -1.72 -0.32 -16.25
CA CYS A 255 -3.03 -0.71 -16.78
C CYS A 255 -3.77 0.49 -17.40
N TYR A 256 -3.67 1.68 -16.80
CA TYR A 256 -4.20 2.90 -17.38
C TYR A 256 -3.49 3.25 -18.70
N MET A 257 -2.15 3.16 -18.73
CA MET A 257 -1.38 3.40 -19.96
C MET A 257 -1.74 2.40 -21.05
N ALA A 258 -1.91 1.11 -20.73
CA ALA A 258 -2.31 0.08 -21.68
C ALA A 258 -3.70 0.33 -22.28
N LYS A 259 -4.62 0.90 -21.52
CA LYS A 259 -5.98 1.22 -21.97
C LYS A 259 -6.02 2.50 -22.82
N THR A 260 -5.23 3.52 -22.47
CA THR A 260 -5.35 4.87 -23.04
C THR A 260 -4.28 5.23 -24.07
N GLN A 261 -3.12 4.57 -24.06
CA GLN A 261 -1.96 4.92 -24.90
C GLN A 261 -1.61 3.83 -25.91
N PRO A 262 -1.59 4.13 -27.24
CA PRO A 262 -1.34 3.13 -28.29
C PRO A 262 0.00 2.39 -28.19
N VAL A 263 1.03 3.03 -27.62
CA VAL A 263 2.38 2.46 -27.48
C VAL A 263 2.41 1.25 -26.55
N ALA A 264 1.55 1.22 -25.53
CA ALA A 264 1.45 0.07 -24.64
C ALA A 264 0.84 -1.17 -25.32
N ARG A 265 0.12 -0.99 -26.45
CA ARG A 265 -0.46 -2.08 -27.24
C ARG A 265 0.55 -2.77 -28.16
N VAL A 266 1.66 -2.12 -28.52
CA VAL A 266 2.66 -2.69 -29.44
C VAL A 266 3.44 -3.84 -28.79
N GLU A 267 3.62 -3.85 -27.49
CA GLU A 267 4.25 -4.99 -26.79
C GLU A 267 3.37 -6.25 -26.76
N LYS A 268 2.04 -6.12 -26.96
CA LYS A 268 1.11 -7.24 -27.09
C LYS A 268 1.34 -8.06 -28.37
N ALA A 269 1.85 -7.43 -29.42
CA ALA A 269 2.09 -8.09 -30.72
C ALA A 269 3.37 -8.96 -30.75
N SER A 270 4.23 -8.86 -29.72
CA SER A 270 5.49 -9.61 -29.63
C SER A 270 5.43 -10.85 -28.75
N GLY A 271 4.23 -11.40 -28.48
CA GLY A 271 4.06 -12.75 -27.92
C GLY A 271 3.94 -12.84 -26.40
N GLY A 272 3.74 -11.72 -25.71
CA GLY A 272 3.37 -11.73 -24.29
C GLY A 272 1.85 -11.63 -24.13
N GLU A 273 1.19 -12.69 -23.73
CA GLU A 273 -0.19 -12.60 -23.22
C GLU A 273 -0.23 -11.63 -22.05
N MET A 274 -1.11 -10.63 -22.12
CA MET A 274 -1.32 -9.74 -20.98
C MET A 274 -2.02 -10.53 -19.88
N ILE A 275 -1.36 -10.63 -18.73
CA ILE A 275 -1.81 -11.33 -17.53
C ILE A 275 -2.84 -10.46 -16.73
N TRP A 276 -3.63 -9.68 -17.46
CA TRP A 276 -4.66 -8.80 -16.86
C TRP A 276 -6.02 -9.08 -17.51
N GLU A 277 -6.39 -10.36 -17.63
CA GLU A 277 -7.79 -10.79 -17.73
C GLU A 277 -8.25 -11.33 -16.37
#